data_8befdc11f633cdb0a6d31a3d84d5e2a8
#
_entry.id   8befdc11f633cdb0a6d31a3d84d5e2a8
#
_cell.length_a   1.000
_cell.length_b   1.000
_cell.length_c   1.000
_cell.angle_alpha   90.00
_cell.angle_beta   90.00
_cell.angle_gamma   90.00
#
_symmetry.space_group_name_H-M   'P 1'
#
loop_
_entity.id
_entity.type
_entity.pdbx_description
1 polymer ?
#
loop_
_entity_poly.entity_id
_entity_poly.type
_entity_poly.pdbx_seq_one_letter_code
_entity_poly.pdbx_strand_id
1 'polypeptide(L)'
;MANPERSALSIDALEKGKILSSSVSFDRSVSLMMMKDESLRNRARRLFTKNEEEAKEINKTYQAALDLKGDPSAGKQVYLQNCARCHAVRGELGVPFGPDLGTIHNWKKEDIMANILNPSLSISAGYELWQVELKNNESAQGIIASETSAAITLKNSEGLSRVINRQEIKSIKSLNISAMPSGLEKKIDKQQMADILAFLRQN
;
A
#
# COMPACT_ATOMS: atom_id res chain seq x y z
N MET A 1 4.42 -14.34 -16.29
CA MET A 1 3.08 -13.78 -16.62
C MET A 1 2.03 -14.49 -15.80
N ALA A 2 1.08 -13.76 -15.19
CA ALA A 2 -0.04 -14.41 -14.51
C ALA A 2 -0.92 -15.13 -15.54
N ASN A 3 -1.21 -16.41 -15.32
CA ASN A 3 -2.12 -17.18 -16.16
C ASN A 3 -3.54 -16.54 -16.06
N PRO A 4 -4.16 -16.09 -17.17
CA PRO A 4 -5.44 -15.38 -17.15
C PRO A 4 -6.57 -16.20 -16.48
N GLU A 5 -6.64 -17.50 -16.74
CA GLU A 5 -7.66 -18.38 -16.17
C GLU A 5 -7.54 -18.49 -14.63
N ARG A 6 -6.31 -18.70 -14.13
CA ARG A 6 -6.04 -18.74 -12.68
C ARG A 6 -6.35 -17.37 -12.02
N SER A 7 -6.11 -16.30 -12.74
CA SER A 7 -6.40 -14.95 -12.25
C SER A 7 -7.91 -14.69 -12.22
N ALA A 8 -8.66 -15.14 -13.21
CA ALA A 8 -10.13 -15.08 -13.22
C ALA A 8 -10.71 -15.85 -12.03
N LEU A 9 -10.25 -17.10 -11.79
CA LEU A 9 -10.67 -17.90 -10.64
C LEU A 9 -10.35 -17.22 -9.30
N SER A 10 -9.19 -16.56 -9.21
CA SER A 10 -8.81 -15.81 -8.00
C SER A 10 -9.73 -14.61 -7.76
N ILE A 11 -10.06 -13.86 -8.82
CA ILE A 11 -10.99 -12.72 -8.76
C ILE A 11 -12.40 -13.19 -8.39
N ASP A 12 -12.87 -14.28 -8.99
CA ASP A 12 -14.18 -14.89 -8.65
C ASP A 12 -14.26 -15.31 -7.17
N ALA A 13 -13.20 -15.92 -6.65
CA ALA A 13 -13.15 -16.33 -5.25
C ALA A 13 -13.13 -15.12 -4.30
N LEU A 14 -12.47 -14.03 -4.67
CA LEU A 14 -12.46 -12.78 -3.92
C LEU A 14 -13.82 -12.09 -3.94
N GLU A 15 -14.49 -11.99 -5.08
CA GLU A 15 -15.82 -11.39 -5.21
C GLU A 15 -16.88 -12.18 -4.42
N LYS A 16 -16.75 -13.51 -4.38
CA LYS A 16 -17.64 -14.40 -3.60
C LYS A 16 -17.28 -14.46 -2.10
N GLY A 17 -16.29 -13.69 -1.66
CA GLY A 17 -15.83 -13.69 -0.27
C GLY A 17 -15.19 -15.00 0.21
N LYS A 18 -14.87 -15.94 -0.69
CA LYS A 18 -14.16 -17.18 -0.36
C LYS A 18 -12.70 -16.93 0.00
N ILE A 19 -12.13 -15.85 -0.48
CA ILE A 19 -10.81 -15.34 -0.16
C ILE A 19 -10.98 -13.88 0.26
N LEU A 20 -10.41 -13.51 1.39
CA LEU A 20 -10.40 -12.12 1.83
C LEU A 20 -9.37 -11.32 1.02
N SER A 21 -9.73 -10.13 0.53
CA SER A 21 -8.79 -9.26 -0.17
C SER A 21 -7.55 -8.91 0.66
N SER A 22 -7.71 -8.83 2.00
CA SER A 22 -6.61 -8.60 2.95
C SER A 22 -5.62 -9.77 3.08
N SER A 23 -5.98 -10.97 2.63
CA SER A 23 -5.07 -12.13 2.61
C SER A 23 -4.24 -12.24 1.33
N VAL A 24 -4.56 -11.44 0.33
CA VAL A 24 -3.80 -11.37 -0.93
C VAL A 24 -2.57 -10.49 -0.72
N SER A 25 -1.39 -11.00 -1.11
CA SER A 25 -0.18 -10.20 -1.04
C SER A 25 -0.29 -8.94 -1.90
N PHE A 26 0.42 -7.89 -1.51
CA PHE A 26 0.44 -6.62 -2.24
C PHE A 26 0.80 -6.83 -3.72
N ASP A 27 1.92 -7.52 -4.01
CA ASP A 27 2.37 -7.76 -5.39
C ASP A 27 1.33 -8.53 -6.22
N ARG A 28 0.62 -9.46 -5.58
CA ARG A 28 -0.44 -10.21 -6.25
C ARG A 28 -1.65 -9.32 -6.53
N SER A 29 -2.05 -8.48 -5.60
CA SER A 29 -3.17 -7.53 -5.80
C SER A 29 -2.87 -6.57 -6.95
N VAL A 30 -1.66 -6.01 -6.99
CA VAL A 30 -1.22 -5.14 -8.09
C VAL A 30 -1.17 -5.90 -9.40
N SER A 31 -0.63 -7.12 -9.42
CA SER A 31 -0.60 -7.96 -10.62
C SER A 31 -2.01 -8.20 -11.19
N LEU A 32 -3.01 -8.41 -10.34
CA LEU A 32 -4.40 -8.56 -10.76
C LEU A 32 -4.99 -7.24 -11.30
N MET A 33 -4.71 -6.11 -10.65
CA MET A 33 -5.17 -4.78 -11.09
C MET A 33 -4.51 -4.30 -12.40
N MET A 34 -3.48 -4.99 -12.87
CA MET A 34 -2.69 -4.63 -14.04
C MET A 34 -2.84 -5.63 -15.20
N MET A 35 -3.78 -6.57 -15.12
CA MET A 35 -4.00 -7.53 -16.19
C MET A 35 -4.30 -6.84 -17.53
N LYS A 36 -3.85 -7.48 -18.62
CA LYS A 36 -4.15 -7.02 -19.99
C LYS A 36 -5.65 -7.07 -20.28
N ASP A 37 -6.32 -8.13 -19.79
CA ASP A 37 -7.77 -8.26 -19.89
C ASP A 37 -8.44 -7.14 -19.08
N GLU A 38 -9.18 -6.28 -19.80
CA GLU A 38 -9.81 -5.10 -19.23
C GLU A 38 -10.91 -5.44 -18.23
N SER A 39 -11.70 -6.47 -18.50
CA SER A 39 -12.78 -6.91 -17.63
C SER A 39 -12.23 -7.39 -16.29
N LEU A 40 -11.24 -8.29 -16.31
CA LEU A 40 -10.59 -8.82 -15.12
C LEU A 40 -9.83 -7.71 -14.36
N ARG A 41 -9.16 -6.80 -15.07
CA ARG A 41 -8.49 -5.65 -14.49
C ARG A 41 -9.47 -4.74 -13.72
N ASN A 42 -10.61 -4.42 -14.31
CA ASN A 42 -11.61 -3.55 -13.68
C ASN A 42 -12.28 -4.23 -12.48
N ARG A 43 -12.49 -5.53 -12.53
CA ARG A 43 -12.98 -6.33 -11.40
C ARG A 43 -11.96 -6.32 -10.26
N ALA A 44 -10.69 -6.58 -10.55
CA ALA A 44 -9.62 -6.54 -9.55
C ALA A 44 -9.50 -5.14 -8.91
N ARG A 45 -9.55 -4.06 -9.71
CA ARG A 45 -9.52 -2.71 -9.17
C ARG A 45 -10.65 -2.46 -8.18
N ARG A 46 -11.88 -2.86 -8.47
CA ARG A 46 -13.00 -2.75 -7.50
C ARG A 46 -12.76 -3.51 -6.21
N LEU A 47 -12.02 -4.61 -6.23
CA LEU A 47 -11.71 -5.41 -5.04
C LEU A 47 -10.58 -4.83 -4.17
N PHE A 48 -9.65 -4.12 -4.78
CA PHE A 48 -8.43 -3.66 -4.11
C PHE A 48 -8.31 -2.13 -3.97
N THR A 49 -9.20 -1.36 -4.63
CA THR A 49 -9.32 0.09 -4.41
C THR A 49 -10.70 0.39 -3.86
N LYS A 50 -10.75 1.21 -2.83
CA LYS A 50 -12.02 1.69 -2.27
C LYS A 50 -12.57 2.80 -3.15
N ASN A 51 -13.88 2.84 -3.33
CA ASN A 51 -14.54 4.02 -3.86
C ASN A 51 -14.65 5.11 -2.76
N GLU A 52 -14.97 6.33 -3.16
CA GLU A 52 -15.05 7.47 -2.22
C GLU A 52 -16.08 7.27 -1.10
N GLU A 53 -17.19 6.61 -1.39
CA GLU A 53 -18.26 6.36 -0.41
C GLU A 53 -17.81 5.35 0.64
N GLU A 54 -17.16 4.26 0.21
CA GLU A 54 -16.56 3.28 1.14
C GLU A 54 -15.49 3.93 2.01
N ALA A 55 -14.64 4.78 1.43
CA ALA A 55 -13.62 5.51 2.17
C ALA A 55 -14.21 6.45 3.22
N LYS A 56 -15.30 7.18 2.89
CA LYS A 56 -16.02 8.06 3.82
C LYS A 56 -16.66 7.27 4.96
N GLU A 57 -17.31 6.14 4.66
CA GLU A 57 -17.98 5.33 5.67
C GLU A 57 -16.97 4.68 6.64
N ILE A 58 -15.82 4.22 6.13
CA ILE A 58 -14.76 3.69 6.98
C ILE A 58 -14.19 4.78 7.87
N ASN A 59 -13.89 5.97 7.32
CA ASN A 59 -13.43 7.11 8.12
C ASN A 59 -14.43 7.47 9.23
N LYS A 60 -15.73 7.53 8.91
CA LYS A 60 -16.80 7.78 9.89
C LYS A 60 -16.82 6.71 10.97
N THR A 61 -16.69 5.44 10.60
CA THR A 61 -16.65 4.32 11.55
C THR A 61 -15.48 4.43 12.53
N TYR A 62 -14.34 4.96 12.06
CA TYR A 62 -13.12 5.10 12.87
C TYR A 62 -13.02 6.43 13.63
N GLN A 63 -13.95 7.38 13.46
CA GLN A 63 -13.95 8.66 14.21
C GLN A 63 -13.84 8.44 15.72
N ALA A 64 -14.55 7.43 16.25
CA ALA A 64 -14.50 7.11 17.68
C ALA A 64 -13.08 6.76 18.18
N ALA A 65 -12.18 6.31 17.31
CA ALA A 65 -10.80 6.03 17.69
C ALA A 65 -10.01 7.30 18.10
N LEU A 66 -10.43 8.47 17.61
CA LEU A 66 -9.78 9.74 17.93
C LEU A 66 -10.02 10.18 19.37
N ASP A 67 -11.16 9.76 19.97
CA ASP A 67 -11.57 10.09 21.32
C ASP A 67 -11.07 9.05 22.35
N LEU A 68 -10.63 7.87 21.89
CA LEU A 68 -10.09 6.85 22.77
C LEU A 68 -8.70 7.26 23.30
N LYS A 69 -8.44 6.88 24.56
CA LYS A 69 -7.09 6.97 25.12
C LYS A 69 -6.23 5.88 24.52
N GLY A 70 -5.23 6.28 23.71
CA GLY A 70 -4.25 5.36 23.15
C GLY A 70 -3.11 5.05 24.11
N ASP A 71 -2.62 3.80 24.07
CA ASP A 71 -1.40 3.36 24.73
C ASP A 71 -0.25 3.25 23.70
N PRO A 72 0.79 4.10 23.79
CA PRO A 72 1.91 4.03 22.86
C PRO A 72 2.68 2.71 22.85
N SER A 73 2.73 2.00 23.99
CA SER A 73 3.40 0.72 24.07
C SER A 73 2.63 -0.37 23.31
N ALA A 74 1.29 -0.40 23.44
CA ALA A 74 0.42 -1.24 22.64
C ALA A 74 0.48 -0.83 21.16
N GLY A 75 0.51 0.47 20.89
CA GLY A 75 0.65 1.04 19.54
C GLY A 75 1.92 0.61 18.83
N LYS A 76 3.04 0.52 19.55
CA LYS A 76 4.30 -0.04 19.04
C LYS A 76 4.13 -1.49 18.57
N GLN A 77 3.35 -2.31 19.30
CA GLN A 77 3.09 -3.69 18.90
C GLN A 77 2.24 -3.74 17.62
N VAL A 78 1.19 -2.91 17.54
CA VAL A 78 0.35 -2.79 16.34
C VAL A 78 1.20 -2.35 15.14
N TYR A 79 2.11 -1.38 15.33
CA TYR A 79 3.05 -0.92 14.31
C TYR A 79 3.96 -2.06 13.82
N LEU A 80 4.59 -2.81 14.73
CA LEU A 80 5.47 -3.92 14.37
C LEU A 80 4.77 -4.99 13.55
N GLN A 81 3.51 -5.28 13.87
CA GLN A 81 2.72 -6.31 13.19
C GLN A 81 2.24 -5.88 11.80
N ASN A 82 1.92 -4.59 11.59
CA ASN A 82 1.19 -4.15 10.41
C ASN A 82 1.96 -3.16 9.53
N CYS A 83 2.92 -2.40 10.07
CA CYS A 83 3.55 -1.25 9.40
C CYS A 83 5.06 -1.43 9.18
N ALA A 84 5.76 -2.06 10.13
CA ALA A 84 7.22 -2.15 10.16
C ALA A 84 7.83 -2.89 8.97
N ARG A 85 7.04 -3.70 8.26
CA ARG A 85 7.48 -4.38 7.03
C ARG A 85 7.76 -3.40 5.88
N CYS A 86 7.17 -2.20 5.94
CA CYS A 86 7.29 -1.21 4.87
C CYS A 86 7.74 0.17 5.37
N HIS A 87 7.56 0.48 6.63
CA HIS A 87 7.91 1.78 7.18
C HIS A 87 8.97 1.68 8.26
N ALA A 88 9.92 2.60 8.22
CA ALA A 88 10.78 2.87 9.37
C ALA A 88 10.15 3.96 10.27
N VAL A 89 10.57 4.00 11.52
CA VAL A 89 10.35 5.11 12.44
C VAL A 89 11.70 5.62 12.88
N ARG A 90 12.03 6.88 12.57
CA ARG A 90 13.32 7.54 12.86
C ARG A 90 14.53 6.80 12.30
N GLY A 91 14.36 6.11 11.18
CA GLY A 91 15.43 5.34 10.54
C GLY A 91 15.86 4.06 11.26
N GLU A 92 15.34 3.78 12.46
CA GLU A 92 15.82 2.70 13.32
C GLU A 92 14.91 1.47 13.36
N LEU A 93 13.60 1.69 13.40
CA LEU A 93 12.61 0.62 13.60
C LEU A 93 11.83 0.38 12.31
N GLY A 94 11.98 -0.81 11.71
CA GLY A 94 11.26 -1.22 10.50
C GLY A 94 12.06 -1.10 9.20
N VAL A 95 11.39 -1.35 8.07
CA VAL A 95 12.00 -1.36 6.72
C VAL A 95 11.73 -0.04 6.00
N PRO A 96 12.75 0.66 5.47
CA PRO A 96 12.58 1.95 4.81
C PRO A 96 12.13 1.76 3.33
N PHE A 97 10.97 1.15 3.11
CA PHE A 97 10.32 1.07 1.80
C PHE A 97 9.37 2.26 1.60
N GLY A 98 8.45 2.48 2.53
CA GLY A 98 7.58 3.65 2.57
C GLY A 98 8.24 4.84 3.28
N PRO A 99 7.52 5.98 3.41
CA PRO A 99 7.98 7.12 4.19
C PRO A 99 8.36 6.75 5.61
N ASP A 100 9.37 7.42 6.18
CA ASP A 100 9.69 7.30 7.60
C ASP A 100 8.57 7.94 8.44
N LEU A 101 7.92 7.13 9.29
CA LEU A 101 6.80 7.58 10.10
C LEU A 101 7.23 8.43 11.31
N GLY A 102 8.52 8.53 11.62
CA GLY A 102 9.03 9.50 12.58
C GLY A 102 8.83 10.96 12.14
N THR A 103 8.67 11.19 10.83
CA THR A 103 8.47 12.54 10.27
C THR A 103 7.06 13.09 10.47
N ILE A 104 6.08 12.23 10.78
CA ILE A 104 4.66 12.62 10.92
C ILE A 104 4.21 12.84 12.36
N HIS A 105 5.12 12.81 13.34
CA HIS A 105 4.78 12.91 14.78
C HIS A 105 3.97 14.19 15.13
N ASN A 106 4.15 15.27 14.37
CA ASN A 106 3.42 16.54 14.56
C ASN A 106 2.10 16.62 13.77
N TRP A 107 1.76 15.60 12.99
CA TRP A 107 0.52 15.60 12.24
C TRP A 107 -0.68 15.45 13.17
N LYS A 108 -1.85 15.91 12.71
CA LYS A 108 -3.11 15.67 13.43
C LYS A 108 -3.44 14.17 13.40
N LYS A 109 -4.06 13.68 14.46
CA LYS A 109 -4.50 12.27 14.54
C LYS A 109 -5.41 11.88 13.37
N GLU A 110 -6.29 12.80 12.99
CA GLU A 110 -7.25 12.66 11.89
C GLU A 110 -6.53 12.41 10.55
N ASP A 111 -5.47 13.18 10.29
CA ASP A 111 -4.71 13.08 9.05
C ASP A 111 -3.94 11.76 8.98
N ILE A 112 -3.30 11.34 10.09
CA ILE A 112 -2.61 10.06 10.18
C ILE A 112 -3.60 8.91 9.96
N MET A 113 -4.74 8.93 10.66
CA MET A 113 -5.80 7.93 10.55
C MET A 113 -6.33 7.85 9.10
N ALA A 114 -6.62 9.00 8.47
CA ALA A 114 -7.11 9.04 7.11
C ALA A 114 -6.13 8.41 6.12
N ASN A 115 -4.83 8.68 6.27
CA ASN A 115 -3.79 8.07 5.42
C ASN A 115 -3.62 6.56 5.67
N ILE A 116 -3.80 6.07 6.89
CA ILE A 116 -3.79 4.63 7.20
C ILE A 116 -5.01 3.94 6.55
N LEU A 117 -6.19 4.53 6.65
CA LEU A 117 -7.44 3.96 6.17
C LEU A 117 -7.58 4.06 4.64
N ASN A 118 -7.04 5.13 4.04
CA ASN A 118 -7.19 5.43 2.60
C ASN A 118 -5.85 5.85 1.97
N PRO A 119 -4.87 4.95 1.86
CA PRO A 119 -3.50 5.30 1.49
C PRO A 119 -3.33 5.83 0.06
N SER A 120 -4.32 5.62 -0.81
CA SER A 120 -4.31 6.16 -2.19
C SER A 120 -5.00 7.51 -2.32
N LEU A 121 -5.58 8.06 -1.24
CA LEU A 121 -6.23 9.37 -1.28
C LEU A 121 -5.22 10.51 -1.40
N SER A 122 -4.08 10.38 -0.72
CA SER A 122 -2.99 11.36 -0.76
C SER A 122 -1.65 10.63 -0.74
N ILE A 123 -1.06 10.45 -1.91
CA ILE A 123 0.19 9.72 -2.06
C ILE A 123 1.34 10.73 -1.94
N SER A 124 2.25 10.49 -0.99
CA SER A 124 3.46 11.31 -0.87
C SER A 124 4.31 11.18 -2.12
N ALA A 125 4.89 12.29 -2.58
CA ALA A 125 5.74 12.31 -3.78
C ALA A 125 6.86 11.26 -3.69
N GLY A 126 7.05 10.49 -4.76
CA GLY A 126 8.02 9.41 -4.83
C GLY A 126 7.54 8.06 -4.29
N TYR A 127 6.30 7.97 -3.79
CA TYR A 127 5.72 6.73 -3.26
C TYR A 127 4.52 6.23 -4.08
N GLU A 128 4.33 6.78 -5.26
CA GLU A 128 3.43 6.23 -6.26
C GLU A 128 3.95 4.89 -6.76
N LEU A 129 3.04 3.97 -6.98
CA LEU A 129 3.37 2.69 -7.58
C LEU A 129 3.52 2.83 -9.09
N TRP A 130 4.64 2.35 -9.60
CA TRP A 130 4.96 2.34 -11.02
C TRP A 130 4.98 0.93 -11.58
N GLN A 131 4.57 0.78 -12.83
CA GLN A 131 4.78 -0.41 -13.64
C GLN A 131 5.76 -0.10 -14.76
N VAL A 132 6.74 -0.98 -14.91
CA VAL A 132 7.74 -0.96 -15.98
C VAL A 132 7.59 -2.23 -16.80
N GLU A 133 7.34 -2.10 -18.10
CA GLU A 133 7.40 -3.21 -19.05
C GLU A 133 8.75 -3.18 -19.74
N LEU A 134 9.43 -4.34 -19.80
CA LEU A 134 10.70 -4.49 -20.46
C LEU A 134 10.52 -5.03 -21.90
N LYS A 135 11.50 -4.76 -22.74
CA LYS A 135 11.51 -5.22 -24.15
C LYS A 135 11.51 -6.76 -24.28
N ASN A 136 12.00 -7.47 -23.28
CA ASN A 136 11.97 -8.93 -23.19
C ASN A 136 10.62 -9.49 -22.72
N ASN A 137 9.57 -8.64 -22.61
CA ASN A 137 8.23 -8.94 -22.10
C ASN A 137 8.15 -9.27 -20.59
N GLU A 138 9.21 -9.06 -19.82
CA GLU A 138 9.11 -9.02 -18.36
C GLU A 138 8.41 -7.73 -17.92
N SER A 139 7.82 -7.78 -16.73
CA SER A 139 7.30 -6.58 -16.05
C SER A 139 7.84 -6.51 -14.63
N ALA A 140 8.12 -5.30 -14.18
CA ALA A 140 8.51 -4.99 -12.81
C ALA A 140 7.60 -3.91 -12.25
N GLN A 141 7.35 -3.95 -10.93
CA GLN A 141 6.53 -2.98 -10.22
C GLN A 141 7.25 -2.54 -8.95
N GLY A 142 7.05 -1.29 -8.58
CA GLY A 142 7.65 -0.73 -7.38
C GLY A 142 7.53 0.78 -7.34
N ILE A 143 8.14 1.38 -6.33
CA ILE A 143 8.37 2.82 -6.29
C ILE A 143 9.68 3.14 -7.03
N ILE A 144 9.77 4.30 -7.67
CA ILE A 144 11.02 4.77 -8.27
C ILE A 144 11.87 5.38 -7.15
N ALA A 145 12.87 4.63 -6.68
CA ALA A 145 13.77 5.08 -5.63
C ALA A 145 14.82 6.08 -6.14
N SER A 146 15.22 5.93 -7.41
CA SER A 146 16.09 6.90 -8.09
C SER A 146 15.90 6.82 -9.60
N GLU A 147 16.18 7.92 -10.27
CA GLU A 147 16.02 8.07 -11.70
C GLU A 147 17.18 8.89 -12.28
N THR A 148 17.77 8.39 -13.37
CA THR A 148 18.81 9.06 -14.13
C THR A 148 18.47 9.02 -15.62
N SER A 149 19.27 9.68 -16.45
CA SER A 149 19.14 9.58 -17.91
C SER A 149 19.42 8.17 -18.44
N ALA A 150 20.21 7.35 -17.74
CA ALA A 150 20.62 6.01 -18.16
C ALA A 150 19.75 4.88 -17.58
N ALA A 151 19.25 5.03 -16.36
CA ALA A 151 18.57 3.97 -15.63
C ALA A 151 17.56 4.50 -14.62
N ILE A 152 16.63 3.64 -14.22
CA ILE A 152 15.76 3.81 -13.05
C ILE A 152 16.07 2.72 -12.02
N THR A 153 15.90 3.03 -10.75
CA THR A 153 15.94 2.04 -9.67
C THR A 153 14.54 1.87 -9.13
N LEU A 154 13.96 0.68 -9.36
CA LEU A 154 12.69 0.30 -8.74
C LEU A 154 12.97 -0.41 -7.41
N LYS A 155 12.23 -0.02 -6.38
CA LYS A 155 12.23 -0.68 -5.07
C LYS A 155 10.87 -1.34 -4.87
N ASN A 156 10.86 -2.64 -4.59
CA ASN A 156 9.63 -3.41 -4.35
C ASN A 156 9.23 -3.38 -2.86
N SER A 157 8.07 -3.95 -2.55
CA SER A 157 7.52 -4.02 -1.19
C SER A 157 8.35 -4.87 -0.20
N GLU A 158 9.28 -5.68 -0.70
CA GLU A 158 10.23 -6.43 0.12
C GLU A 158 11.50 -5.61 0.46
N GLY A 159 11.57 -4.38 -0.04
CA GLY A 159 12.73 -3.51 0.12
C GLY A 159 13.87 -3.78 -0.86
N LEU A 160 13.69 -4.74 -1.78
CA LEU A 160 14.68 -5.08 -2.79
C LEU A 160 14.67 -4.03 -3.90
N SER A 161 15.87 -3.62 -4.31
CA SER A 161 16.06 -2.64 -5.39
C SER A 161 16.53 -3.33 -6.66
N ARG A 162 15.92 -2.98 -7.79
CA ARG A 162 16.32 -3.43 -9.12
C ARG A 162 16.66 -2.21 -9.98
N VAL A 163 17.90 -2.17 -10.47
CA VAL A 163 18.33 -1.18 -11.49
C VAL A 163 17.87 -1.69 -12.86
N ILE A 164 17.20 -0.84 -13.61
CA ILE A 164 16.69 -1.13 -14.97
C ILE A 164 17.22 -0.05 -15.89
N ASN A 165 18.01 -0.44 -16.90
CA ASN A 165 18.50 0.49 -17.90
C ASN A 165 17.35 1.00 -18.77
N ARG A 166 17.35 2.28 -19.09
CA ARG A 166 16.30 2.87 -19.92
C ARG A 166 16.18 2.21 -21.30
N GLN A 167 17.31 1.73 -21.83
CA GLN A 167 17.32 1.00 -23.11
C GLN A 167 16.55 -0.33 -23.08
N GLU A 168 16.37 -0.94 -21.89
CA GLU A 168 15.60 -2.16 -21.69
C GLU A 168 14.11 -1.90 -21.52
N ILE A 169 13.74 -0.65 -21.21
CA ILE A 169 12.35 -0.26 -20.94
C ILE A 169 11.58 -0.14 -22.27
N LYS A 170 10.45 -0.84 -22.33
CA LYS A 170 9.46 -0.70 -23.39
C LYS A 170 8.42 0.36 -23.04
N SER A 171 7.93 0.34 -21.80
CA SER A 171 7.01 1.36 -21.28
C SER A 171 7.15 1.51 -19.77
N ILE A 172 6.86 2.71 -19.28
CA ILE A 172 6.79 3.04 -17.86
C ILE A 172 5.49 3.78 -17.60
N LYS A 173 4.75 3.40 -16.55
CA LYS A 173 3.44 3.97 -16.26
C LYS A 173 3.22 4.07 -14.76
N SER A 174 2.82 5.26 -14.29
CA SER A 174 2.28 5.42 -12.94
C SER A 174 0.90 4.74 -12.87
N LEU A 175 0.65 4.04 -11.77
CA LEU A 175 -0.62 3.38 -11.51
C LEU A 175 -1.60 4.28 -10.78
N ASN A 176 -1.16 5.45 -10.32
CA ASN A 176 -1.93 6.40 -9.51
C ASN A 176 -2.55 5.74 -8.26
N ILE A 177 -1.86 4.77 -7.71
CA ILE A 177 -2.20 4.11 -6.44
C ILE A 177 -0.97 4.08 -5.54
N SER A 178 -1.23 4.08 -4.24
CA SER A 178 -0.17 3.96 -3.24
C SER A 178 0.43 2.56 -3.23
N ALA A 179 1.74 2.48 -2.99
CA ALA A 179 2.39 1.23 -2.64
C ALA A 179 1.96 0.69 -1.26
N MET A 180 1.34 1.51 -0.41
CA MET A 180 0.75 1.08 0.85
C MET A 180 -0.57 0.32 0.57
N PRO A 181 -0.77 -0.89 1.12
CA PRO A 181 -1.98 -1.67 0.90
C PRO A 181 -3.19 -1.02 1.56
N SER A 182 -4.34 -1.08 0.89
CA SER A 182 -5.64 -0.77 1.50
C SER A 182 -6.16 -1.95 2.33
N GLY A 183 -7.17 -1.71 3.18
CA GLY A 183 -7.82 -2.78 3.96
C GLY A 183 -7.23 -3.00 5.35
N LEU A 184 -6.41 -2.08 5.84
CA LEU A 184 -5.84 -2.14 7.20
C LEU A 184 -6.92 -2.07 8.28
N GLU A 185 -8.07 -1.43 7.99
CA GLU A 185 -9.24 -1.40 8.89
C GLU A 185 -9.82 -2.79 9.18
N LYS A 186 -9.49 -3.80 8.40
CA LYS A 186 -9.88 -5.20 8.66
C LYS A 186 -8.94 -5.92 9.62
N LYS A 187 -7.78 -5.30 9.93
CA LYS A 187 -6.72 -5.86 10.77
C LYS A 187 -6.49 -5.08 12.05
N ILE A 188 -6.88 -3.82 12.08
CA ILE A 188 -6.65 -2.88 13.17
C ILE A 188 -8.01 -2.40 13.64
N ASP A 189 -8.39 -2.72 14.87
CA ASP A 189 -9.63 -2.23 15.47
C ASP A 189 -9.49 -0.76 15.94
N LYS A 190 -10.57 -0.18 16.50
CA LYS A 190 -10.60 1.22 16.91
C LYS A 190 -9.65 1.53 18.06
N GLN A 191 -9.48 0.61 19.02
CA GLN A 191 -8.54 0.79 20.12
C GLN A 191 -7.10 0.70 19.60
N GLN A 192 -6.81 -0.28 18.78
CA GLN A 192 -5.51 -0.42 18.13
C GLN A 192 -5.17 0.80 17.24
N MET A 193 -6.17 1.41 16.59
CA MET A 193 -6.00 2.68 15.88
C MET A 193 -5.63 3.81 16.83
N ALA A 194 -6.31 3.95 17.97
CA ALA A 194 -5.94 4.95 18.97
C ALA A 194 -4.52 4.73 19.51
N ASP A 195 -4.15 3.48 19.75
CA ASP A 195 -2.83 3.10 20.26
C ASP A 195 -1.72 3.42 19.27
N ILE A 196 -1.89 3.08 17.98
CA ILE A 196 -0.90 3.39 16.95
C ILE A 196 -0.78 4.91 16.72
N LEU A 197 -1.87 5.66 16.77
CA LEU A 197 -1.84 7.12 16.71
C LEU A 197 -1.06 7.72 17.88
N ALA A 198 -1.22 7.16 19.08
CA ALA A 198 -0.46 7.56 20.26
C ALA A 198 1.03 7.25 20.10
N PHE A 199 1.38 6.07 19.56
CA PHE A 199 2.77 5.67 19.30
C PHE A 199 3.44 6.57 18.25
N LEU A 200 2.81 6.79 17.10
CA LEU A 200 3.39 7.57 16.00
C LEU A 200 3.59 9.05 16.34
N ARG A 201 2.83 9.58 17.32
CA ARG A 201 2.91 10.97 17.78
C ARG A 201 3.80 11.18 19.01
N GLN A 202 4.47 10.13 19.49
CA GLN A 202 5.51 10.31 20.51
C GLN A 202 6.71 11.08 19.92
N ASN A 203 7.32 11.95 20.75
CA ASN A 203 8.57 12.64 20.42
C ASN A 203 9.78 11.73 20.61
#